data_34635d96775ac9bdaa7ac9578ba8db53
#
_entry.id   34635d96775ac9bdaa7ac9578ba8db53
#
_cell.length_a   1.000
_cell.length_b   1.000
_cell.length_c   1.000
_cell.angle_alpha   90.00
_cell.angle_beta   90.00
_cell.angle_gamma   90.00
#
_symmetry.space_group_name_H-M   'P 1'
#
loop_
_entity.id
_entity.type
_entity.pdbx_description
1 polymer ?
#
loop_
_entity_poly.entity_id
_entity_poly.type
_entity_poly.pdbx_seq_one_letter_code
_entity_poly.pdbx_strand_id
1 'polypeptide(L)'
;MPVTVRVDLESAVVSYRPAAGEERSSLARKVSSEVLLRAAPWRTFRWYFGQRHYSGTYWSSTQGDHVIYESRLELANLLLADFDSRVRQIVAQPFMFRAEVQAQVRKHIVDYLWGTDDGPVVVDVVRAERMSHPGIALLCAWTRLIVESLGWS
;
A
#
# COMPACT_ATOMS: atom_id res chain seq x y z
N MET A 1 18.00 20.11 -10.38
CA MET A 1 18.70 19.02 -9.68
C MET A 1 17.67 18.10 -9.03
N PRO A 2 17.75 16.82 -9.26
CA PRO A 2 16.89 15.90 -8.52
C PRO A 2 17.22 15.99 -7.03
N VAL A 3 16.21 16.20 -6.20
CA VAL A 3 16.38 16.18 -4.76
C VAL A 3 16.64 14.73 -4.34
N THR A 4 17.83 14.47 -3.80
CA THR A 4 18.15 13.15 -3.28
C THR A 4 17.38 12.93 -2.00
N VAL A 5 16.43 12.01 -2.01
CA VAL A 5 15.65 11.62 -0.83
C VAL A 5 16.49 10.66 0.01
N ARG A 6 16.67 10.99 1.29
CA ARG A 6 17.40 10.14 2.24
C ARG A 6 16.43 9.42 3.14
N VAL A 7 16.50 8.09 3.13
CA VAL A 7 15.69 7.22 3.97
C VAL A 7 16.62 6.32 4.77
N ASP A 8 16.38 6.20 6.07
CA ASP A 8 17.05 5.20 6.88
C ASP A 8 16.37 3.85 6.67
N LEU A 9 16.89 3.06 5.74
CA LEU A 9 16.34 1.77 5.36
C LEU A 9 16.54 0.71 6.46
N GLU A 10 17.59 0.82 7.27
CA GLU A 10 17.89 -0.16 8.31
C GLU A 10 16.86 -0.15 9.44
N SER A 11 16.34 1.03 9.76
CA SER A 11 15.36 1.23 10.84
C SER A 11 13.91 1.30 10.35
N ALA A 12 13.66 1.19 9.04
CA ALA A 12 12.30 1.20 8.51
C ALA A 12 11.46 0.07 9.10
N VAL A 13 10.23 0.40 9.52
CA VAL A 13 9.30 -0.51 10.20
C VAL A 13 8.05 -0.70 9.37
N VAL A 14 7.57 -1.93 9.34
CA VAL A 14 6.26 -2.30 8.80
C VAL A 14 5.35 -2.67 9.96
N SER A 15 4.19 -2.03 10.03
CA SER A 15 3.12 -2.41 10.95
C SER A 15 1.95 -2.95 10.17
N TYR A 16 1.34 -4.03 10.65
CA TYR A 16 0.24 -4.71 9.96
C TYR A 16 -0.70 -5.36 10.97
N ARG A 17 -1.91 -5.69 10.52
CA ARG A 17 -2.91 -6.39 11.32
C ARG A 17 -3.15 -7.78 10.74
N PRO A 18 -2.78 -8.86 11.44
CA PRO A 18 -3.19 -10.19 11.03
C PRO A 18 -4.72 -10.30 10.98
N ALA A 19 -5.24 -11.21 10.16
CA ALA A 19 -6.69 -11.43 10.02
C ALA A 19 -7.38 -11.75 11.35
N ALA A 20 -6.66 -12.42 12.25
CA ALA A 20 -7.11 -12.69 13.61
C ALA A 20 -6.02 -12.28 14.59
N GLY A 21 -6.20 -11.13 15.25
CA GLY A 21 -5.24 -10.71 16.26
C GLY A 21 -4.93 -9.23 16.25
N GLU A 22 -4.00 -8.87 17.11
CA GLU A 22 -3.57 -7.50 17.34
C GLU A 22 -2.54 -7.04 16.31
N GLU A 23 -2.41 -5.72 16.17
CA GLU A 23 -1.38 -5.09 15.35
C GLU A 23 0.01 -5.62 15.70
N ARG A 24 0.79 -5.90 14.67
CA ARG A 24 2.19 -6.32 14.78
C ARG A 24 3.09 -5.37 14.04
N SER A 25 4.31 -5.22 14.53
CA SER A 25 5.35 -4.40 13.91
C SER A 25 6.64 -5.20 13.79
N SER A 26 7.35 -4.98 12.71
CA SER A 26 8.65 -5.61 12.46
C SER A 26 9.51 -4.66 11.64
N LEU A 27 10.83 -4.84 11.68
CA LEU A 27 11.70 -4.19 10.72
C LEU A 27 11.27 -4.61 9.30
N ALA A 28 11.18 -3.65 8.40
CA ALA A 28 10.72 -3.91 7.03
C ALA A 28 11.55 -5.01 6.36
N ARG A 29 12.86 -5.00 6.54
CA ARG A 29 13.79 -6.00 5.99
C ARG A 29 13.59 -7.42 6.52
N LYS A 30 12.85 -7.59 7.62
CA LYS A 30 12.60 -8.89 8.25
C LYS A 30 11.20 -9.44 8.01
N VAL A 31 10.31 -8.65 7.43
CA VAL A 31 8.93 -9.07 7.19
C VAL A 31 8.83 -9.89 5.91
N SER A 32 8.00 -10.92 5.93
CA SER A 32 7.69 -11.72 4.75
C SER A 32 6.51 -11.11 3.99
N SER A 33 6.61 -11.00 2.67
CA SER A 33 5.49 -10.58 1.83
C SER A 33 4.28 -11.50 1.94
N GLU A 34 4.50 -12.78 2.17
CA GLU A 34 3.41 -13.76 2.35
C GLU A 34 2.56 -13.43 3.58
N VAL A 35 3.17 -12.99 4.66
CA VAL A 35 2.46 -12.55 5.87
C VAL A 35 1.62 -11.31 5.56
N LEU A 36 2.18 -10.35 4.83
CA LEU A 36 1.49 -9.11 4.48
C LEU A 36 0.34 -9.35 3.49
N LEU A 37 0.46 -10.33 2.61
CA LEU A 37 -0.61 -10.71 1.68
C LEU A 37 -1.82 -11.36 2.38
N ARG A 38 -1.70 -11.69 3.65
CA ARG A 38 -2.79 -12.21 4.49
C ARG A 38 -3.26 -11.19 5.53
N ALA A 39 -2.74 -9.98 5.50
CA ALA A 39 -3.11 -8.96 6.48
C ALA A 39 -4.54 -8.46 6.25
N ALA A 40 -5.18 -8.08 7.35
CA ALA A 40 -6.47 -7.38 7.30
C ALA A 40 -6.25 -5.91 6.91
N PRO A 41 -7.24 -5.25 6.30
CA PRO A 41 -7.14 -3.84 5.97
C PRO A 41 -6.83 -2.98 7.20
N TRP A 42 -5.92 -2.03 7.04
CA TRP A 42 -5.52 -1.13 8.13
C TRP A 42 -6.69 -0.32 8.67
N ARG A 43 -7.55 0.17 7.74
CA ARG A 43 -8.78 0.88 8.08
C ARG A 43 -9.97 0.14 7.51
N THR A 44 -11.08 0.16 8.27
CA THR A 44 -12.36 -0.28 7.76
C THR A 44 -13.07 0.89 7.09
N PHE A 45 -13.79 0.60 6.05
CA PHE A 45 -14.62 1.51 5.32
C PHE A 45 -15.79 2.01 6.20
N ARG A 46 -16.04 3.32 6.19
CA ARG A 46 -17.15 3.93 6.94
C ARG A 46 -17.99 4.81 6.01
N TRP A 47 -19.30 4.60 6.03
CA TRP A 47 -20.25 5.49 5.41
C TRP A 47 -20.66 6.59 6.39
N TYR A 48 -20.70 7.85 5.89
CA TYR A 48 -21.28 8.96 6.61
C TYR A 48 -21.90 9.95 5.63
N PHE A 49 -22.92 10.66 6.08
CA PHE A 49 -23.60 11.66 5.27
C PHE A 49 -22.64 12.81 4.93
N GLY A 50 -22.61 13.22 3.66
CA GLY A 50 -21.70 14.26 3.19
C GLY A 50 -20.29 13.79 2.85
N GLN A 51 -20.05 12.50 2.81
CA GLN A 51 -18.78 11.92 2.43
C GLN A 51 -18.38 12.36 1.02
N ARG A 52 -17.15 12.92 0.88
CA ARG A 52 -16.64 13.44 -0.38
C ARG A 52 -16.03 12.39 -1.29
N HIS A 53 -15.60 11.26 -0.74
CA HIS A 53 -14.95 10.20 -1.47
C HIS A 53 -15.91 9.03 -1.68
N TYR A 54 -15.87 8.50 -2.90
CA TYR A 54 -16.65 7.31 -3.24
C TYR A 54 -15.89 6.09 -2.74
N SER A 55 -16.43 5.43 -1.72
CA SER A 55 -15.82 4.24 -1.14
C SER A 55 -16.81 3.07 -1.14
N GLY A 56 -16.28 1.86 -1.14
CA GLY A 56 -17.09 0.65 -1.15
C GLY A 56 -16.25 -0.62 -1.13
N THR A 57 -16.90 -1.72 -1.50
CA THR A 57 -16.26 -3.02 -1.64
C THR A 57 -16.47 -3.56 -3.05
N TYR A 58 -15.44 -4.20 -3.58
CA TYR A 58 -15.44 -4.86 -4.88
C TYR A 58 -15.19 -6.34 -4.68
N TRP A 59 -16.02 -7.19 -5.27
CA TRP A 59 -15.75 -8.63 -5.28
C TRP A 59 -14.68 -8.92 -6.33
N SER A 60 -13.52 -9.38 -5.87
CA SER A 60 -12.42 -9.78 -6.74
C SER A 60 -12.45 -11.29 -6.98
N SER A 61 -12.56 -11.71 -8.23
CA SER A 61 -12.46 -13.13 -8.57
C SER A 61 -11.04 -13.65 -8.39
N THR A 62 -10.03 -12.80 -8.57
CA THR A 62 -8.62 -13.13 -8.33
C THR A 62 -8.38 -13.44 -6.86
N GLN A 63 -8.85 -12.58 -5.97
CA GLN A 63 -8.68 -12.75 -4.52
C GLN A 63 -9.68 -13.76 -3.94
N GLY A 64 -10.85 -13.93 -4.58
CA GLY A 64 -11.94 -14.76 -4.07
C GLY A 64 -12.62 -14.16 -2.84
N ASP A 65 -12.58 -12.86 -2.70
CA ASP A 65 -13.09 -12.11 -1.57
C ASP A 65 -13.37 -10.66 -1.94
N HIS A 66 -14.04 -9.96 -1.05
CA HIS A 66 -14.24 -8.51 -1.18
C HIS A 66 -12.95 -7.75 -0.91
N VAL A 67 -12.70 -6.74 -1.74
CA VAL A 67 -11.57 -5.80 -1.58
C VAL A 67 -12.13 -4.40 -1.46
N ILE A 68 -11.73 -3.67 -0.43
CA ILE A 68 -12.21 -2.31 -0.20
C ILE A 68 -11.49 -1.31 -1.12
N TYR A 69 -12.20 -0.25 -1.46
CA TYR A 69 -11.64 0.91 -2.17
C TYR A 69 -12.20 2.19 -1.56
N GLU A 70 -11.42 3.26 -1.62
CA GLU A 70 -11.81 4.56 -1.06
C GLU A 70 -12.01 5.64 -2.12
N SER A 71 -11.82 5.30 -3.40
CA SER A 71 -12.04 6.22 -4.51
C SER A 71 -12.38 5.45 -5.79
N ARG A 72 -12.96 6.18 -6.77
CA ARG A 72 -13.24 5.59 -8.09
C ARG A 72 -11.97 5.20 -8.83
N LEU A 73 -10.89 5.96 -8.63
CA LEU A 73 -9.59 5.64 -9.23
C LEU A 73 -9.02 4.34 -8.68
N GLU A 74 -9.16 4.11 -7.36
CA GLU A 74 -8.80 2.84 -6.75
C GLU A 74 -9.64 1.70 -7.31
N LEU A 75 -10.95 1.90 -7.47
CA LEU A 75 -11.82 0.88 -8.08
C LEU A 75 -11.37 0.54 -9.50
N ALA A 76 -11.01 1.54 -10.31
CA ALA A 76 -10.50 1.30 -11.65
C ALA A 76 -9.21 0.46 -11.64
N ASN A 77 -8.31 0.72 -10.69
CA ASN A 77 -7.11 -0.07 -10.50
C ASN A 77 -7.41 -1.52 -10.09
N LEU A 78 -8.41 -1.72 -9.20
CA LEU A 78 -8.84 -3.06 -8.81
C LEU A 78 -9.36 -3.85 -10.01
N LEU A 79 -10.13 -3.22 -10.89
CA LEU A 79 -10.64 -3.85 -12.09
C LEU A 79 -9.47 -4.30 -13.00
N LEU A 80 -8.49 -3.43 -13.22
CA LEU A 80 -7.31 -3.75 -14.02
C LEU A 80 -6.50 -4.91 -13.42
N ALA A 81 -6.29 -4.89 -12.10
CA ALA A 81 -5.58 -5.94 -11.40
C ALA A 81 -6.33 -7.28 -11.50
N ASP A 82 -7.64 -7.27 -11.34
CA ASP A 82 -8.47 -8.46 -11.38
C ASP A 82 -8.45 -9.13 -12.77
N PHE A 83 -8.28 -8.34 -13.82
CA PHE A 83 -8.13 -8.85 -15.20
C PHE A 83 -6.71 -9.28 -15.56
N ASP A 84 -5.70 -8.85 -14.80
CA ASP A 84 -4.32 -9.21 -15.10
C ASP A 84 -4.03 -10.63 -14.60
N SER A 85 -3.75 -11.53 -15.53
CA SER A 85 -3.50 -12.95 -15.22
C SER A 85 -2.24 -13.20 -14.38
N ARG A 86 -1.35 -12.21 -14.28
CA ARG A 86 -0.14 -12.29 -13.43
C ARG A 86 -0.42 -11.96 -11.98
N VAL A 87 -1.54 -11.28 -11.71
CA VAL A 87 -1.95 -10.93 -10.34
C VAL A 87 -2.71 -12.09 -9.72
N ARG A 88 -2.21 -12.59 -8.61
CA ARG A 88 -2.77 -13.76 -7.90
C ARG A 88 -3.47 -13.40 -6.59
N GLN A 89 -3.05 -12.30 -5.96
CA GLN A 89 -3.61 -11.83 -4.70
C GLN A 89 -3.71 -10.30 -4.72
N ILE A 90 -4.75 -9.78 -4.09
CA ILE A 90 -4.99 -8.33 -3.98
C ILE A 90 -5.41 -8.04 -2.54
N VAL A 91 -4.62 -7.25 -1.83
CA VAL A 91 -4.90 -6.88 -0.44
C VAL A 91 -4.94 -5.35 -0.34
N ALA A 92 -6.05 -4.83 0.17
CA ALA A 92 -6.21 -3.39 0.40
C ALA A 92 -5.61 -3.00 1.75
N GLN A 93 -4.92 -1.87 1.78
CA GLN A 93 -4.34 -1.29 2.99
C GLN A 93 -3.63 -2.31 3.88
N PRO A 94 -2.68 -3.07 3.32
CA PRO A 94 -2.13 -4.25 4.00
C PRO A 94 -1.23 -3.89 5.17
N PHE A 95 -0.59 -2.72 5.14
CA PHE A 95 0.38 -2.33 6.16
C PHE A 95 0.67 -0.84 6.12
N MET A 96 1.34 -0.38 7.18
CA MET A 96 1.88 0.97 7.28
C MET A 96 3.41 0.91 7.35
N PHE A 97 4.06 1.67 6.48
CA PHE A 97 5.49 1.95 6.61
C PHE A 97 5.71 3.10 7.58
N ARG A 98 6.76 2.98 8.39
CA ARG A 98 7.30 4.07 9.20
C ARG A 98 8.81 4.10 9.01
N ALA A 99 9.34 5.26 8.65
CA ALA A 99 10.77 5.43 8.42
C ALA A 99 11.21 6.85 8.75
N GLU A 100 12.50 6.99 9.03
CA GLU A 100 13.13 8.30 9.11
C GLU A 100 13.48 8.75 7.69
N VAL A 101 12.86 9.84 7.27
CA VAL A 101 13.01 10.42 5.93
C VAL A 101 13.42 11.87 6.09
N GLN A 102 14.59 12.27 5.55
CA GLN A 102 15.11 13.63 5.69
C GLN A 102 15.17 14.06 7.17
N ALA A 103 15.63 13.17 8.05
CA ALA A 103 15.74 13.36 9.50
C ALA A 103 14.40 13.56 10.23
N GLN A 104 13.27 13.20 9.61
CA GLN A 104 11.95 13.24 10.22
C GLN A 104 11.27 11.88 10.11
N VAL A 105 10.56 11.46 11.15
CA VAL A 105 9.77 10.23 11.12
C VAL A 105 8.51 10.45 10.29
N ARG A 106 8.33 9.61 9.25
CA ARG A 106 7.17 9.66 8.36
C ARG A 106 6.47 8.30 8.33
N LYS A 107 5.18 8.35 8.13
CA LYS A 107 4.32 7.17 8.08
C LYS A 107 3.51 7.18 6.79
N HIS A 108 3.27 5.99 6.22
CA HIS A 108 2.43 5.84 5.05
C HIS A 108 1.73 4.49 5.05
N ILE A 109 0.41 4.51 4.88
CA ILE A 109 -0.39 3.32 4.64
C ILE A 109 -0.52 3.19 3.12
N VAL A 110 0.04 2.12 2.54
CA VAL A 110 -0.08 1.89 1.11
C VAL A 110 -1.50 1.47 0.74
N ASP A 111 -1.93 1.79 -0.48
CA ASP A 111 -3.29 1.48 -0.90
C ASP A 111 -3.52 -0.01 -1.12
N TYR A 112 -2.60 -0.68 -1.81
CA TYR A 112 -2.71 -2.12 -2.11
C TYR A 112 -1.37 -2.81 -2.10
N LEU A 113 -1.40 -4.11 -1.83
CA LEU A 113 -0.31 -5.04 -2.11
C LEU A 113 -0.85 -6.11 -3.04
N TRP A 114 -0.22 -6.29 -4.19
CA TRP A 114 -0.54 -7.36 -5.12
C TRP A 114 0.51 -8.47 -5.01
N GLY A 115 0.06 -9.71 -4.88
CA GLY A 115 0.91 -10.87 -5.09
C GLY A 115 0.88 -11.23 -6.57
N THR A 116 2.01 -11.15 -7.24
CA THR A 116 2.11 -11.45 -8.68
C THR A 116 3.09 -12.58 -8.94
N ASP A 117 3.06 -13.11 -10.17
CA ASP A 117 4.01 -14.13 -10.60
C ASP A 117 5.47 -13.63 -10.55
N ASP A 118 5.68 -12.31 -10.65
CA ASP A 118 7.00 -11.68 -10.59
C ASP A 118 7.35 -11.12 -9.21
N GLY A 119 6.58 -11.44 -8.21
CA GLY A 119 6.79 -11.00 -6.83
C GLY A 119 5.78 -9.96 -6.36
N PRO A 120 5.96 -9.45 -5.11
CA PRO A 120 5.04 -8.47 -4.55
C PRO A 120 5.14 -7.11 -5.25
N VAL A 121 3.98 -6.48 -5.45
CA VAL A 121 3.89 -5.13 -6.01
C VAL A 121 3.10 -4.25 -5.05
N VAL A 122 3.72 -3.18 -4.60
CA VAL A 122 3.07 -2.16 -3.77
C VAL A 122 2.43 -1.13 -4.69
N VAL A 123 1.17 -0.84 -4.46
CA VAL A 123 0.39 0.06 -5.31
C VAL A 123 -0.14 1.22 -4.48
N ASP A 124 0.21 2.42 -4.90
CA ASP A 124 -0.41 3.67 -4.43
C ASP A 124 -1.12 4.31 -5.61
N VAL A 125 -2.36 4.70 -5.40
CA VAL A 125 -3.21 5.28 -6.44
C VAL A 125 -3.25 6.79 -6.24
N VAL A 126 -2.67 7.53 -7.16
CA VAL A 126 -2.56 8.99 -7.10
C VAL A 126 -3.11 9.60 -8.38
N ARG A 127 -3.95 10.63 -8.24
CA ARG A 127 -4.44 11.39 -9.39
C ARG A 127 -3.28 12.09 -10.10
N ALA A 128 -3.30 12.10 -11.43
CA ALA A 128 -2.23 12.68 -12.23
C ALA A 128 -1.93 14.15 -11.87
N GLU A 129 -2.96 14.94 -11.60
CA GLU A 129 -2.80 16.35 -11.24
C GLU A 129 -2.14 16.56 -9.88
N ARG A 130 -2.10 15.55 -9.02
CA ARG A 130 -1.45 15.61 -7.70
C ARG A 130 -0.01 15.16 -7.73
N MET A 131 0.45 14.54 -8.79
CA MET A 131 1.81 14.01 -8.89
C MET A 131 2.90 15.08 -8.80
N SER A 132 2.58 16.32 -9.18
CA SER A 132 3.51 17.46 -9.07
C SER A 132 3.58 18.09 -7.68
N HIS A 133 2.66 17.70 -6.78
CA HIS A 133 2.68 18.22 -5.41
C HIS A 133 3.92 17.71 -4.66
N PRO A 134 4.75 18.60 -4.06
CA PRO A 134 6.01 18.19 -3.43
C PRO A 134 5.85 17.12 -2.35
N GLY A 135 4.79 17.20 -1.54
CA GLY A 135 4.51 16.21 -0.49
C GLY A 135 4.20 14.84 -1.06
N ILE A 136 3.43 14.78 -2.15
CA ILE A 136 3.10 13.53 -2.84
C ILE A 136 4.35 12.95 -3.52
N ALA A 137 5.13 13.79 -4.18
CA ALA A 137 6.38 13.36 -4.82
C ALA A 137 7.36 12.77 -3.79
N LEU A 138 7.49 13.40 -2.63
CA LEU A 138 8.32 12.90 -1.53
C LEU A 138 7.80 11.56 -1.00
N LEU A 139 6.49 11.45 -0.77
CA LEU A 139 5.85 10.22 -0.31
C LEU A 139 6.13 9.06 -1.27
N CYS A 140 5.91 9.26 -2.55
CA CYS A 140 6.17 8.24 -3.57
C CYS A 140 7.66 7.87 -3.61
N ALA A 141 8.54 8.84 -3.50
CA ALA A 141 9.98 8.61 -3.57
C ALA A 141 10.51 7.78 -2.40
N TRP A 142 10.16 8.15 -1.16
CA TRP A 142 10.67 7.39 -0.02
C TRP A 142 10.00 6.02 0.12
N THR A 143 8.73 5.90 -0.25
CA THR A 143 8.05 4.60 -0.28
C THR A 143 8.72 3.66 -1.28
N ARG A 144 9.02 4.16 -2.48
CA ARG A 144 9.72 3.38 -3.50
C ARG A 144 11.07 2.88 -3.03
N LEU A 145 11.85 3.73 -2.35
CA LEU A 145 13.16 3.33 -1.83
C LEU A 145 13.06 2.14 -0.86
N ILE A 146 12.06 2.16 0.02
CA ILE A 146 11.83 1.03 0.93
C ILE A 146 11.44 -0.21 0.14
N VAL A 147 10.47 -0.09 -0.74
CA VAL A 147 9.95 -1.22 -1.55
C VAL A 147 11.07 -1.88 -2.36
N GLU A 148 11.87 -1.08 -3.05
CA GLU A 148 12.99 -1.59 -3.84
C GLU A 148 14.06 -2.25 -2.97
N SER A 149 14.29 -1.73 -1.76
CA SER A 149 15.25 -2.33 -0.81
C SER A 149 14.82 -3.73 -0.36
N LEU A 150 13.53 -4.04 -0.43
CA LEU A 150 12.97 -5.36 -0.11
C LEU A 150 12.99 -6.31 -1.32
N GLY A 151 13.41 -5.85 -2.48
CA GLY A 151 13.35 -6.61 -3.72
C GLY A 151 11.96 -6.68 -4.33
N TRP A 152 11.06 -5.82 -3.91
CA TRP A 152 9.68 -5.72 -4.42
C TRP A 152 9.59 -4.62 -5.48
N SER A 153 8.43 -4.54 -6.12
CA SER A 153 8.11 -3.50 -7.10
C SER A 153 7.01 -2.57 -6.59
#